data_25fa1a674a450641fdba6c8e6f8aa7ed
#
_entry.id   25fa1a674a450641fdba6c8e6f8aa7ed
#
_cell.length_a   1.000
_cell.length_b   1.000
_cell.length_c   1.000
_cell.angle_alpha   90.00
_cell.angle_beta   90.00
_cell.angle_gamma   90.00
#
_symmetry.space_group_name_H-M   'P 1'
#
loop_
_entity.id
_entity.type
_entity.pdbx_description
1 polymer ?
#
loop_
_entity_poly.entity_id
_entity_poly.type
_entity_poly.pdbx_seq_one_letter_code
_entity_poly.pdbx_strand_id
1 'polypeptide(L)'
;KLKNIIKSRTKKFVCLIASFKMLESLATVTKFQYDFLHRIWPGEVTAIVPRKEDMSQEIALRFPKSKFVQEIIETIGQPLFATNILRVTKGSNKHSDIIRVFRKKVDAIVIIEELCKRHPKPTLISLFNGKLKILRAGKISSEEIQSYYYLGSCDEEV
;
A
#
# COMPACT_ATOMS: atom_id res chain seq x y z
N LYS A 1 -12.20 -4.72 13.99
CA LYS A 1 -11.11 -5.09 14.93
C LYS A 1 -9.94 -4.09 14.86
N LEU A 2 -9.34 -3.84 13.70
CA LEU A 2 -8.15 -2.97 13.53
C LEU A 2 -8.37 -1.51 14.01
N LYS A 3 -9.52 -0.88 13.67
CA LYS A 3 -9.87 0.49 14.11
C LYS A 3 -9.89 0.61 15.64
N ASN A 4 -10.40 -0.41 16.34
CA ASN A 4 -10.49 -0.42 17.79
C ASN A 4 -9.12 -0.55 18.46
N ILE A 5 -8.21 -1.36 17.87
CA ILE A 5 -6.85 -1.55 18.38
C ILE A 5 -6.05 -0.25 18.28
N ILE A 6 -6.23 0.51 17.20
CA ILE A 6 -5.45 1.73 16.91
C ILE A 6 -6.04 2.98 17.53
N LYS A 7 -7.29 2.91 18.02
CA LYS A 7 -8.03 4.04 18.63
C LYS A 7 -8.03 5.30 17.74
N SER A 8 -8.13 5.14 16.42
CA SER A 8 -8.12 6.26 15.49
C SER A 8 -9.36 6.23 14.59
N ARG A 9 -10.17 7.28 14.68
CA ARG A 9 -11.34 7.48 13.81
C ARG A 9 -11.00 7.98 12.41
N THR A 10 -9.82 8.60 12.23
CA THR A 10 -9.43 9.31 11.01
C THR A 10 -8.34 8.64 10.19
N LYS A 11 -7.82 7.49 10.61
CA LYS A 11 -6.73 6.82 9.88
C LYS A 11 -7.23 6.16 8.62
N LYS A 12 -6.71 6.60 7.48
CA LYS A 12 -6.82 5.87 6.22
C LYS A 12 -5.96 4.60 6.32
N PHE A 13 -6.56 3.45 6.04
CA PHE A 13 -5.86 2.17 5.93
C PHE A 13 -5.35 2.00 4.51
N VAL A 14 -4.25 1.28 4.37
CA VAL A 14 -3.78 0.80 3.07
C VAL A 14 -4.32 -0.61 2.88
N CYS A 15 -4.88 -0.87 1.71
CA CYS A 15 -5.31 -2.20 1.32
C CYS A 15 -4.17 -2.87 0.54
N LEU A 16 -3.67 -3.98 1.05
CA LEU A 16 -2.60 -4.77 0.43
C LEU A 16 -3.22 -5.80 -0.51
N ILE A 17 -2.69 -5.87 -1.72
CA ILE A 17 -3.08 -6.82 -2.77
C ILE A 17 -1.88 -7.69 -3.16
N ALA A 18 -2.12 -8.85 -3.76
CA ALA A 18 -1.08 -9.74 -4.26
C ALA A 18 -1.22 -10.04 -5.77
N SER A 19 -2.19 -9.41 -6.44
CA SER A 19 -2.36 -9.56 -7.89
C SER A 19 -3.05 -8.36 -8.51
N PHE A 20 -2.85 -8.17 -9.81
CA PHE A 20 -3.58 -7.18 -10.59
C PHE A 20 -5.08 -7.52 -10.73
N LYS A 21 -5.44 -8.79 -10.67
CA LYS A 21 -6.84 -9.22 -10.58
C LYS A 21 -7.53 -8.66 -9.32
N MET A 22 -6.82 -8.60 -8.19
CA MET A 22 -7.33 -7.93 -6.98
C MET A 22 -7.45 -6.40 -7.17
N LEU A 23 -6.51 -5.75 -7.88
CA LEU A 23 -6.65 -4.34 -8.24
C LEU A 23 -7.95 -4.11 -9.01
N GLU A 24 -8.19 -4.87 -10.08
CA GLU A 24 -9.38 -4.76 -10.94
C GLU A 24 -10.70 -5.04 -10.19
N SER A 25 -10.67 -5.85 -9.14
CA SER A 25 -11.84 -6.10 -8.31
C SER A 25 -12.18 -4.95 -7.35
N LEU A 26 -11.20 -4.12 -6.99
CA LEU A 26 -11.31 -3.08 -5.94
C LEU A 26 -11.36 -1.66 -6.49
N ALA A 27 -10.78 -1.42 -7.65
CA ALA A 27 -10.55 -0.08 -8.19
C ALA A 27 -10.88 0.01 -9.67
N THR A 28 -11.21 1.22 -10.11
CA THR A 28 -11.33 1.57 -11.52
C THR A 28 -10.11 2.40 -11.91
N VAL A 29 -9.33 1.90 -12.85
CA VAL A 29 -8.15 2.56 -13.40
C VAL A 29 -8.22 2.53 -14.93
N THR A 30 -7.69 3.54 -15.60
CA THR A 30 -7.55 3.55 -17.07
C THR A 30 -6.49 2.55 -17.49
N LYS A 31 -6.47 2.15 -18.77
CA LYS A 31 -5.41 1.29 -19.33
C LYS A 31 -4.02 1.87 -19.05
N PHE A 32 -3.84 3.17 -19.33
CA PHE A 32 -2.59 3.88 -19.06
C PHE A 32 -2.14 3.79 -17.58
N GLN A 33 -3.07 4.01 -16.63
CA GLN A 33 -2.79 3.88 -15.21
C GLN A 33 -2.46 2.45 -14.80
N TYR A 34 -3.12 1.46 -15.41
CA TYR A 34 -2.86 0.05 -15.20
C TYR A 34 -1.43 -0.32 -15.64
N ASP A 35 -1.04 0.09 -16.85
CA ASP A 35 0.30 -0.15 -17.38
C ASP A 35 1.38 0.57 -16.56
N PHE A 36 1.11 1.78 -16.11
CA PHE A 36 1.98 2.49 -15.18
C PHE A 36 2.14 1.74 -13.85
N LEU A 37 1.04 1.25 -13.24
CA LEU A 37 1.09 0.48 -12.01
C LEU A 37 1.88 -0.83 -12.18
N HIS A 38 1.83 -1.46 -13.35
CA HIS A 38 2.65 -2.63 -13.67
C HIS A 38 4.16 -2.37 -13.65
N ARG A 39 4.58 -1.14 -13.97
CA ARG A 39 6.02 -0.74 -13.94
C ARG A 39 6.54 -0.53 -12.52
N ILE A 40 5.67 -0.17 -11.58
CA ILE A 40 6.05 0.19 -10.20
C ILE A 40 5.63 -0.83 -9.14
N TRP A 41 4.81 -1.82 -9.48
CA TRP A 41 4.35 -2.90 -8.62
C TRP A 41 4.76 -4.29 -9.13
N PRO A 42 5.07 -5.23 -8.21
CA PRO A 42 5.13 -5.11 -6.74
C PRO A 42 6.27 -4.21 -6.27
N GLY A 43 5.97 -3.31 -5.32
CA GLY A 43 6.97 -2.29 -4.96
C GLY A 43 6.67 -1.47 -3.71
N GLU A 44 7.48 -0.43 -3.56
CA GLU A 44 7.43 0.50 -2.43
C GLU A 44 6.58 1.76 -2.74
N VAL A 45 5.50 1.57 -3.48
CA VAL A 45 4.53 2.62 -3.84
C VAL A 45 3.16 2.25 -3.33
N THR A 46 2.48 3.21 -2.71
CA THR A 46 1.06 3.17 -2.39
C THR A 46 0.34 4.12 -3.33
N ALA A 47 -0.64 3.61 -4.08
CA ALA A 47 -1.46 4.40 -5.00
C ALA A 47 -2.86 4.61 -4.42
N ILE A 48 -3.34 5.85 -4.46
CA ILE A 48 -4.73 6.22 -4.20
C ILE A 48 -5.44 6.24 -5.54
N VAL A 49 -6.49 5.43 -5.66
CA VAL A 49 -7.26 5.22 -6.89
C VAL A 49 -8.77 5.28 -6.59
N PRO A 50 -9.62 5.52 -7.60
CA PRO A 50 -11.08 5.43 -7.44
C PRO A 50 -11.51 4.01 -7.06
N ARG A 51 -12.45 3.89 -6.12
CA ARG A 51 -13.06 2.59 -5.79
C ARG A 51 -13.95 2.12 -6.93
N LYS A 52 -13.98 0.82 -7.16
CA LYS A 52 -14.81 0.23 -8.21
C LYS A 52 -16.31 0.39 -7.93
N GLU A 53 -16.72 0.22 -6.67
CA GLU A 53 -18.12 0.30 -6.25
C GLU A 53 -18.66 1.74 -6.23
N ASP A 54 -17.80 2.72 -5.96
CA ASP A 54 -18.17 4.14 -5.88
C ASP A 54 -16.94 4.97 -6.26
N MET A 55 -16.90 5.43 -7.51
CA MET A 55 -15.78 6.19 -8.07
C MET A 55 -15.59 7.57 -7.41
N SER A 56 -16.55 8.06 -6.63
CA SER A 56 -16.40 9.27 -5.83
C SER A 56 -15.54 9.05 -4.58
N GLN A 57 -15.31 7.79 -4.21
CA GLN A 57 -14.51 7.40 -3.06
C GLN A 57 -13.12 6.90 -3.47
N GLU A 58 -12.17 7.18 -2.61
CA GLU A 58 -10.78 6.75 -2.75
C GLU A 58 -10.51 5.43 -2.02
N ILE A 59 -9.63 4.63 -2.59
CA ILE A 59 -8.98 3.51 -1.90
C ILE A 59 -7.46 3.61 -2.06
N ALA A 60 -6.73 3.43 -0.97
CA ALA A 60 -5.28 3.36 -1.00
C ALA A 60 -4.85 1.89 -1.15
N LEU A 61 -4.25 1.54 -2.28
CA LEU A 61 -3.79 0.20 -2.61
C LEU A 61 -2.27 0.14 -2.63
N ARG A 62 -1.73 -1.02 -2.26
CA ARG A 62 -0.31 -1.34 -2.40
C ARG A 62 -0.15 -2.81 -2.74
N PHE A 63 0.70 -3.11 -3.73
CA PHE A 63 1.19 -4.44 -4.00
C PHE A 63 2.61 -4.57 -3.43
N PRO A 64 2.78 -5.18 -2.23
CA PRO A 64 4.05 -5.20 -1.54
C PRO A 64 5.06 -6.12 -2.23
N LYS A 65 6.36 -5.75 -2.18
CA LYS A 65 7.45 -6.59 -2.72
C LYS A 65 7.73 -7.84 -1.88
N SER A 66 7.32 -7.86 -0.61
CA SER A 66 7.54 -8.98 0.30
C SER A 66 6.77 -10.22 -0.14
N LYS A 67 7.49 -11.26 -0.54
CA LYS A 67 6.91 -12.57 -0.90
C LYS A 67 6.07 -13.15 0.22
N PHE A 68 6.55 -13.09 1.46
CA PHE A 68 5.80 -13.55 2.63
C PHE A 68 4.42 -12.89 2.74
N VAL A 69 4.33 -11.57 2.52
CA VAL A 69 3.04 -10.85 2.58
C VAL A 69 2.15 -11.22 1.39
N GLN A 70 2.72 -11.40 0.20
CA GLN A 70 1.99 -11.86 -0.98
C GLN A 70 1.38 -13.25 -0.74
N GLU A 71 2.16 -14.21 -0.26
CA GLU A 71 1.72 -15.58 0.05
C GLU A 71 0.57 -15.61 1.07
N ILE A 72 0.63 -14.77 2.11
CA ILE A 72 -0.48 -14.62 3.07
C ILE A 72 -1.76 -14.16 2.36
N ILE A 73 -1.66 -13.11 1.51
CA ILE A 73 -2.82 -12.55 0.80
C ILE A 73 -3.39 -13.59 -0.18
N GLU A 74 -2.53 -14.30 -0.91
CA GLU A 74 -2.91 -15.36 -1.85
C GLU A 74 -3.59 -16.52 -1.13
N THR A 75 -3.03 -16.96 0.00
CA THR A 75 -3.61 -18.06 0.82
C THR A 75 -4.98 -17.70 1.36
N ILE A 76 -5.16 -16.46 1.81
CA ILE A 76 -6.45 -15.96 2.32
C ILE A 76 -7.44 -15.74 1.16
N GLY A 77 -6.95 -15.50 -0.05
CA GLY A 77 -7.75 -15.19 -1.24
C GLY A 77 -8.46 -13.83 -1.19
N GLN A 78 -8.07 -12.96 -0.24
CA GLN A 78 -8.68 -11.63 -0.03
C GLN A 78 -7.64 -10.57 0.29
N PRO A 79 -7.88 -9.29 -0.11
CA PRO A 79 -7.01 -8.18 0.23
C PRO A 79 -6.94 -7.95 1.75
N LEU A 80 -5.78 -7.49 2.24
CA LEU A 80 -5.55 -7.22 3.66
C LEU A 80 -5.48 -5.72 3.95
N PHE A 81 -6.23 -5.25 4.93
CA PHE A 81 -6.10 -3.89 5.44
C PHE A 81 -4.92 -3.79 6.40
N ALA A 82 -4.00 -2.88 6.10
CA ALA A 82 -2.79 -2.63 6.87
C ALA A 82 -2.71 -1.20 7.39
N THR A 83 -1.97 -1.01 8.47
CA THR A 83 -1.69 0.30 9.04
C THR A 83 -0.39 0.29 9.83
N ASN A 84 0.20 1.48 9.99
CA ASN A 84 1.39 1.65 10.78
C ASN A 84 1.08 1.69 12.28
N ILE A 85 1.78 0.90 13.08
CA ILE A 85 1.59 0.75 14.52
C ILE A 85 2.45 1.69 15.38
N LEU A 86 3.39 2.43 14.81
CA LEU A 86 4.36 3.25 15.56
C LEU A 86 3.72 4.24 16.55
N ARG A 87 2.52 4.73 16.27
CA ARG A 87 1.79 5.59 17.22
C ARG A 87 1.32 4.84 18.46
N VAL A 88 0.98 3.55 18.31
CA VAL A 88 0.51 2.71 19.42
C VAL A 88 1.69 2.28 20.29
N THR A 89 2.85 2.07 19.68
CA THR A 89 4.10 1.72 20.39
C THR A 89 4.92 2.95 20.80
N LYS A 90 4.32 4.17 20.75
CA LYS A 90 5.00 5.45 21.07
C LYS A 90 6.30 5.66 20.29
N GLY A 91 6.31 5.25 19.02
CA GLY A 91 7.47 5.37 18.14
C GLY A 91 8.48 4.22 18.26
N SER A 92 8.31 3.30 19.20
CA SER A 92 9.18 2.12 19.30
C SER A 92 8.84 1.06 18.27
N ASN A 93 9.88 0.51 17.64
CA ASN A 93 9.81 -0.66 16.78
C ASN A 93 10.52 -1.87 17.39
N LYS A 94 10.90 -1.81 18.69
CA LYS A 94 11.49 -2.94 19.42
C LYS A 94 10.47 -4.07 19.54
N HIS A 95 10.88 -5.30 19.27
CA HIS A 95 10.03 -6.49 19.32
C HIS A 95 9.32 -6.64 20.68
N SER A 96 10.05 -6.41 21.79
CA SER A 96 9.52 -6.46 23.15
C SER A 96 8.35 -5.51 23.37
N ASP A 97 8.43 -4.28 22.83
CA ASP A 97 7.36 -3.29 22.96
C ASP A 97 6.15 -3.64 22.09
N ILE A 98 6.37 -4.18 20.89
CA ILE A 98 5.31 -4.67 20.02
C ILE A 98 4.58 -5.83 20.68
N ILE A 99 5.31 -6.84 21.16
CA ILE A 99 4.74 -8.00 21.84
C ILE A 99 3.95 -7.54 23.08
N ARG A 100 4.54 -6.70 23.93
CA ARG A 100 3.89 -6.18 25.14
C ARG A 100 2.55 -5.50 24.84
N VAL A 101 2.47 -4.70 23.78
CA VAL A 101 1.28 -3.92 23.43
C VAL A 101 0.21 -4.77 22.75
N PHE A 102 0.62 -5.73 21.92
CA PHE A 102 -0.30 -6.42 21.01
C PHE A 102 -0.66 -7.85 21.37
N ARG A 103 0.15 -8.58 22.20
CA ARG A 103 -0.05 -10.01 22.51
C ARG A 103 -1.46 -10.43 22.93
N LYS A 104 -2.23 -9.49 23.56
CA LYS A 104 -3.61 -9.75 23.99
C LYS A 104 -4.67 -9.12 23.04
N LYS A 105 -4.25 -8.57 21.90
CA LYS A 105 -5.13 -7.78 21.02
C LYS A 105 -5.20 -8.33 19.61
N VAL A 106 -4.26 -9.19 19.24
CA VAL A 106 -4.13 -9.78 17.91
C VAL A 106 -4.04 -11.29 18.02
N ASP A 107 -4.41 -11.97 16.96
CA ASP A 107 -4.45 -13.43 16.92
C ASP A 107 -3.04 -14.02 16.68
N ALA A 108 -2.17 -13.27 15.97
CA ALA A 108 -0.78 -13.65 15.74
C ALA A 108 0.14 -12.43 15.69
N ILE A 109 1.41 -12.62 16.05
CA ILE A 109 2.50 -11.67 15.87
C ILE A 109 3.61 -12.40 15.11
N VAL A 110 3.95 -11.90 13.93
CA VAL A 110 5.06 -12.40 13.12
C VAL A 110 6.19 -11.38 13.17
N ILE A 111 7.39 -11.82 13.49
CA ILE A 111 8.60 -11.00 13.57
C ILE A 111 9.57 -11.51 12.51
N ILE A 112 9.93 -10.63 11.59
CA ILE A 112 10.93 -10.88 10.55
C ILE A 112 12.05 -9.86 10.80
N GLU A 113 13.20 -10.31 11.25
CA GLU A 113 14.29 -9.44 11.70
C GLU A 113 14.80 -8.50 10.61
N GLU A 114 14.88 -8.98 9.35
CA GLU A 114 15.31 -8.17 8.22
C GLU A 114 14.34 -7.00 7.95
N LEU A 115 13.05 -7.16 8.25
CA LEU A 115 12.03 -6.12 8.08
C LEU A 115 11.94 -5.16 9.27
N CYS A 116 12.62 -5.45 10.37
CA CYS A 116 12.61 -4.60 11.57
C CYS A 116 13.56 -3.40 11.48
N LYS A 117 14.44 -3.35 10.49
CA LYS A 117 15.28 -2.19 10.22
C LYS A 117 14.39 -1.00 9.79
N ARG A 118 14.80 0.22 10.16
CA ARG A 118 14.11 1.43 9.69
C ARG A 118 14.25 1.53 8.17
N HIS A 119 13.15 1.28 7.47
CA HIS A 119 13.08 1.54 6.04
C HIS A 119 12.37 2.86 5.77
N PRO A 120 12.76 3.60 4.71
CA PRO A 120 11.99 4.74 4.23
C PRO A 120 10.53 4.35 4.02
N LYS A 121 9.62 5.28 4.27
CA LYS A 121 8.20 5.04 4.01
C LYS A 121 8.00 4.82 2.50
N PRO A 122 6.99 4.01 2.11
CA PRO A 122 6.60 3.92 0.71
C PRO A 122 6.25 5.28 0.14
N THR A 123 6.55 5.50 -1.14
CA THR A 123 6.08 6.67 -1.87
C THR A 123 4.57 6.60 -1.99
N LEU A 124 3.88 7.73 -1.78
CA LEU A 124 2.42 7.82 -1.85
C LEU A 124 2.04 8.69 -3.05
N ILE A 125 1.28 8.11 -3.95
CA ILE A 125 0.76 8.79 -5.14
C ILE A 125 -0.77 8.77 -5.16
N SER A 126 -1.35 9.67 -5.93
CA SER A 126 -2.78 9.65 -6.26
C SER A 126 -2.94 9.64 -7.78
N LEU A 127 -3.83 8.76 -8.25
CA LEU A 127 -4.30 8.67 -9.62
C LEU A 127 -5.82 8.95 -9.68
N PHE A 128 -6.40 9.44 -8.58
CA PHE A 128 -7.84 9.56 -8.38
C PHE A 128 -8.54 10.42 -9.44
N ASN A 129 -7.91 11.52 -9.86
CA ASN A 129 -8.47 12.44 -10.86
C ASN A 129 -7.86 12.25 -12.27
N GLY A 130 -7.45 11.05 -12.62
CA GLY A 130 -6.86 10.74 -13.93
C GLY A 130 -5.41 11.20 -14.12
N LYS A 131 -4.88 12.07 -13.24
CA LYS A 131 -3.53 12.60 -13.30
C LYS A 131 -2.67 12.10 -12.13
N LEU A 132 -1.39 11.86 -12.40
CA LEU A 132 -0.43 11.54 -11.34
C LEU A 132 -0.22 12.75 -10.43
N LYS A 133 -0.44 12.54 -9.13
CA LYS A 133 -0.05 13.48 -8.07
C LYS A 133 0.79 12.76 -7.02
N ILE A 134 1.99 13.22 -6.77
CA ILE A 134 2.86 12.69 -5.71
C ILE A 134 2.49 13.39 -4.41
N LEU A 135 1.91 12.64 -3.48
CA LEU A 135 1.45 13.14 -2.18
C LEU A 135 2.55 13.08 -1.12
N ARG A 136 3.48 12.16 -1.27
CA ARG A 136 4.65 11.99 -0.39
C ARG A 136 5.74 11.23 -1.11
N ALA A 137 6.90 11.83 -1.28
CA ALA A 137 8.10 11.12 -1.66
C ALA A 137 8.52 10.15 -0.53
N GLY A 138 8.98 8.97 -0.89
CA GLY A 138 9.38 7.92 0.04
C GLY A 138 10.62 7.19 -0.48
N LYS A 139 10.57 5.85 -0.50
CA LYS A 139 11.71 5.03 -0.94
C LYS A 139 12.04 5.23 -2.42
N ILE A 140 11.02 5.48 -3.25
CA ILE A 140 11.18 5.82 -4.67
C ILE A 140 11.03 7.34 -4.79
N SER A 141 11.95 8.00 -5.49
CA SER A 141 11.95 9.46 -5.63
C SER A 141 10.79 9.96 -6.51
N SER A 142 10.51 11.24 -6.44
CA SER A 142 9.46 11.86 -7.26
C SER A 142 9.82 11.80 -8.75
N GLU A 143 11.09 12.02 -9.06
CA GLU A 143 11.64 12.03 -10.41
C GLU A 143 11.54 10.63 -11.03
N GLU A 144 11.87 9.60 -10.26
CA GLU A 144 11.77 8.19 -10.69
C GLU A 144 10.31 7.80 -10.96
N ILE A 145 9.36 8.19 -10.08
CA ILE A 145 7.93 7.94 -10.31
C ILE A 145 7.44 8.66 -11.57
N GLN A 146 7.85 9.91 -11.79
CA GLN A 146 7.49 10.67 -12.98
C GLN A 146 8.05 10.02 -14.24
N SER A 147 9.30 9.55 -14.23
CA SER A 147 9.89 8.87 -15.37
C SER A 147 9.10 7.63 -15.78
N TYR A 148 8.70 6.78 -14.80
CA TYR A 148 7.84 5.62 -15.09
C TYR A 148 6.46 6.00 -15.62
N TYR A 149 5.92 7.14 -15.18
CA TYR A 149 4.61 7.61 -15.64
C TYR A 149 4.67 8.08 -17.10
N TYR A 150 5.67 8.88 -17.46
CA TYR A 150 5.80 9.44 -18.81
C TYR A 150 6.33 8.45 -19.84
N LEU A 151 7.06 7.39 -19.44
CA LEU A 151 7.46 6.31 -20.35
C LEU A 151 6.26 5.65 -21.06
N GLY A 152 5.06 5.72 -20.48
CA GLY A 152 3.83 5.18 -21.09
C GLY A 152 3.08 6.15 -21.99
N SER A 153 3.39 7.45 -21.95
CA SER A 153 2.73 8.43 -22.81
C SER A 153 3.33 8.49 -24.23
N CYS A 154 4.47 7.85 -24.47
CA CYS A 154 5.08 7.79 -25.80
C CYS A 154 4.51 6.66 -26.69
N ASP A 155 3.75 5.72 -26.13
CA ASP A 155 3.23 4.56 -26.87
C ASP A 155 1.80 4.79 -27.41
N GLU A 156 1.16 5.94 -27.15
CA GLU A 156 -0.21 6.26 -27.62
C GLU A 156 -0.27 7.16 -28.88
N GLU A 157 0.88 7.53 -29.48
CA GLU A 157 0.94 8.35 -30.71
C GLU A 157 1.37 7.56 -31.96
N VAL A 158 0.88 6.30 -32.14
CA VAL A 158 1.04 5.59 -33.42
C VAL A 158 -0.29 4.99 -33.87
#